data_f3cda5d88c0399c40603d59578aa4281
#
_entry.id   f3cda5d88c0399c40603d59578aa4281
#
_cell.length_a   1.000
_cell.length_b   1.000
_cell.length_c   1.000
_cell.angle_alpha   90.00
_cell.angle_beta   90.00
_cell.angle_gamma   90.00
#
_symmetry.space_group_name_H-M   'P 1'
#
loop_
_entity.id
_entity.type
_entity.pdbx_description
1 polymer ?
#
loop_
_entity_poly.entity_id
_entity_poly.type
_entity_poly.pdbx_seq_one_letter_code
_entity_poly.pdbx_strand_id
1 'polypeptide(L)'
;MLSVASAGCIGKIKEYDVCIYGGTPSGITAAISAAREGASVVLLEQTRHVGGLSTSGLNRDEGNHLDRQTLGGLCEQFLEEAVKRSKGRWTEGGARTWQSGIAEQLFLEMLKQAGVEVRYEKLLDWVGKDDTHITELRVQGGEIYRAKVFVDATYEGDLMAKAGVSYSVGRESAEQYGESIAGVRYLDDKVAISPFDDDGNLLFGVMPGKPPLAGSASEVPICYNVRLNLTTDDANKVPIVKPNRYDPMQHELLARALEAGLLKDLKSIIGLYPMGESSKRELNNRQFSIVSMSIPGAQTSWAEASFKEREAIHQKYRDYTHGMLWFLKTNPRVPENIRDEMATYGFCKDEWVDNNHWPHYLYIRAARRMQGEIILTQADVTVDVAKEDVIHVGSHFIDCHHAARYVSDFGHIINEGRIWKVGKRFDIPYRAITPQASECSNLLVPVCASATHVAFCTIRLEPTWMHLGEATGIAAVMACKSGKSVQALDVKALQARLLERGIPLEHPVGPLAYEKKRGKPKTFSPDDVVKEFFASADKNGDGMASQSEWNAARPTWKWLFVHMDKDKNSQLDRAEYQAFQDYKKEHSDWRKKLEAK
;
A
#
# COMPACT_ATOMS: atom_id res chain seq x y z
N MET A 1 -29.66 50.28 19.72
CA MET A 1 -29.08 49.24 18.87
C MET A 1 -27.58 49.18 19.13
N LEU A 2 -27.17 48.33 20.06
CA LEU A 2 -25.74 48.10 20.34
C LEU A 2 -25.30 46.90 19.50
N SER A 3 -24.45 47.17 18.51
CA SER A 3 -23.73 46.18 17.74
C SER A 3 -22.70 45.53 18.67
N VAL A 4 -22.95 44.29 19.10
CA VAL A 4 -21.93 43.45 19.73
C VAL A 4 -21.05 42.91 18.61
N ALA A 5 -19.94 43.57 18.36
CA ALA A 5 -18.86 43.00 17.59
C ALA A 5 -18.30 41.80 18.37
N SER A 6 -18.52 40.59 17.88
CA SER A 6 -17.84 39.40 18.38
C SER A 6 -16.33 39.59 18.14
N ALA A 7 -15.61 39.92 19.20
CA ALA A 7 -14.15 39.83 19.19
C ALA A 7 -13.80 38.36 19.00
N GLY A 8 -13.52 37.96 17.75
CA GLY A 8 -12.91 36.68 17.46
C GLY A 8 -11.61 36.60 18.22
N CYS A 9 -11.44 35.59 19.05
CA CYS A 9 -10.13 35.26 19.64
C CYS A 9 -9.13 35.14 18.49
N ILE A 10 -8.25 36.14 18.35
CA ILE A 10 -7.07 36.05 17.47
C ILE A 10 -6.22 34.96 18.08
N GLY A 11 -6.20 33.78 17.43
CA GLY A 11 -5.39 32.66 17.85
C GLY A 11 -3.91 33.08 17.94
N LYS A 12 -3.15 32.48 18.87
CA LYS A 12 -1.71 32.72 18.99
C LYS A 12 -1.02 32.43 17.65
N ILE A 13 -0.46 33.45 17.03
CA ILE A 13 0.39 33.29 15.82
C ILE A 13 1.74 32.78 16.27
N LYS A 14 2.24 31.74 15.57
CA LYS A 14 3.55 31.14 15.76
C LYS A 14 4.31 31.15 14.45
N GLU A 15 5.58 31.50 14.49
CA GLU A 15 6.41 31.67 13.29
C GLU A 15 7.60 30.71 13.32
N TYR A 16 7.86 30.07 12.16
CA TYR A 16 8.92 29.10 11.97
C TYR A 16 9.59 29.26 10.60
N ASP A 17 10.75 28.65 10.40
CA ASP A 17 11.32 28.51 9.07
C ASP A 17 10.56 27.45 8.28
N VAL A 18 10.28 26.31 8.90
CA VAL A 18 9.59 25.17 8.26
C VAL A 18 8.42 24.70 9.12
N CYS A 19 7.23 24.61 8.52
CA CYS A 19 6.05 24.01 9.12
C CYS A 19 5.70 22.72 8.39
N ILE A 20 5.70 21.60 9.12
CA ILE A 20 5.41 20.27 8.58
C ILE A 20 4.06 19.81 9.13
N TYR A 21 3.16 19.44 8.22
CA TYR A 21 1.84 18.91 8.53
C TYR A 21 1.79 17.41 8.26
N GLY A 22 1.59 16.61 9.33
CA GLY A 22 1.59 15.14 9.34
C GLY A 22 2.81 14.55 10.04
N GLY A 23 2.60 13.95 11.21
CA GLY A 23 3.63 13.24 12.00
C GLY A 23 3.88 11.81 11.53
N THR A 24 3.77 11.57 10.22
CA THR A 24 4.14 10.30 9.56
C THR A 24 5.65 10.09 9.62
N PRO A 25 6.19 8.90 9.35
CA PRO A 25 7.64 8.69 9.27
C PRO A 25 8.33 9.67 8.32
N SER A 26 7.70 10.03 7.20
CA SER A 26 8.18 11.06 6.28
C SER A 26 8.24 12.44 6.92
N GLY A 27 7.17 12.85 7.61
CA GLY A 27 7.13 14.14 8.31
C GLY A 27 8.16 14.22 9.44
N ILE A 28 8.39 13.12 10.14
CA ILE A 28 9.40 13.02 11.19
C ILE A 28 10.81 13.18 10.60
N THR A 29 11.15 12.45 9.53
CA THR A 29 12.47 12.57 8.90
C THR A 29 12.68 13.94 8.28
N ALA A 30 11.62 14.55 7.71
CA ALA A 30 11.68 15.94 7.23
C ALA A 30 11.95 16.93 8.37
N ALA A 31 11.26 16.79 9.50
CA ALA A 31 11.42 17.66 10.65
C ALA A 31 12.83 17.56 11.26
N ILE A 32 13.32 16.34 11.45
CA ILE A 32 14.66 16.08 11.98
C ILE A 32 15.73 16.64 11.03
N SER A 33 15.58 16.43 9.72
CA SER A 33 16.54 16.91 8.74
C SER A 33 16.57 18.43 8.68
N ALA A 34 15.41 19.09 8.65
CA ALA A 34 15.33 20.55 8.66
C ALA A 34 15.93 21.15 9.95
N ALA A 35 15.66 20.56 11.10
CA ALA A 35 16.25 21.01 12.36
C ALA A 35 17.78 20.81 12.40
N ARG A 36 18.30 19.69 11.87
CA ARG A 36 19.75 19.43 11.74
C ARG A 36 20.45 20.40 10.78
N GLU A 37 19.72 20.98 9.80
CA GLU A 37 20.20 22.03 8.91
C GLU A 37 20.09 23.44 9.55
N GLY A 38 19.62 23.55 10.80
CA GLY A 38 19.59 24.77 11.61
C GLY A 38 18.32 25.61 11.48
N ALA A 39 17.23 25.05 10.91
CA ALA A 39 15.95 25.75 10.83
C ALA A 39 15.14 25.64 12.12
N SER A 40 14.31 26.64 12.41
CA SER A 40 13.22 26.54 13.38
C SER A 40 12.08 25.72 12.76
N VAL A 41 11.69 24.60 13.41
CA VAL A 41 10.76 23.62 12.84
C VAL A 41 9.61 23.35 13.80
N VAL A 42 8.38 23.30 13.26
CA VAL A 42 7.23 22.72 13.94
C VAL A 42 6.67 21.54 13.15
N LEU A 43 6.37 20.44 13.87
CA LEU A 43 5.66 19.28 13.34
C LEU A 43 4.23 19.27 13.91
N LEU A 44 3.24 19.41 13.03
CA LEU A 44 1.82 19.38 13.37
C LEU A 44 1.26 17.99 13.09
N GLU A 45 0.79 17.31 14.12
CA GLU A 45 0.21 15.97 14.02
C GLU A 45 -1.30 16.02 14.30
N GLN A 46 -2.08 15.30 13.48
CA GLN A 46 -3.54 15.27 13.55
C GLN A 46 -4.05 14.49 14.77
N THR A 47 -3.31 13.48 15.20
CA THR A 47 -3.64 12.60 16.34
C THR A 47 -2.84 12.96 17.59
N ARG A 48 -2.84 12.08 18.57
CA ARG A 48 -1.98 12.16 19.77
C ARG A 48 -0.67 11.40 19.63
N HIS A 49 -0.43 10.80 18.46
CA HIS A 49 0.65 9.85 18.21
C HIS A 49 1.42 10.21 16.97
N VAL A 50 2.73 9.99 16.99
CA VAL A 50 3.61 10.18 15.84
C VAL A 50 4.04 8.83 15.26
N GLY A 51 4.55 8.85 14.03
CA GLY A 51 5.08 7.67 13.36
C GLY A 51 4.08 6.99 12.42
N GLY A 52 2.87 7.54 12.27
CA GLY A 52 1.89 7.11 11.29
C GLY A 52 1.69 5.60 11.26
N LEU A 53 1.83 4.98 10.08
CA LEU A 53 1.63 3.53 9.92
C LEU A 53 2.72 2.70 10.61
N SER A 54 3.97 3.18 10.71
CA SER A 54 5.06 2.44 11.37
C SER A 54 4.83 2.25 12.88
N THR A 55 3.93 3.04 13.47
CA THR A 55 3.51 2.93 14.87
C THR A 55 2.05 2.47 15.01
N SER A 56 1.38 2.22 13.88
CA SER A 56 -0.01 1.81 13.81
C SER A 56 -0.20 0.49 13.05
N GLY A 57 0.64 -0.49 13.37
CA GLY A 57 0.47 -1.88 12.94
C GLY A 57 1.24 -2.28 11.68
N LEU A 58 1.87 -1.37 10.94
CA LEU A 58 2.85 -1.69 9.91
C LEU A 58 4.23 -1.92 10.57
N ASN A 59 4.46 -3.13 11.03
CA ASN A 59 5.59 -3.48 11.89
C ASN A 59 6.74 -4.15 11.15
N ARG A 60 6.92 -3.82 9.87
CA ARG A 60 7.96 -4.38 9.02
C ARG A 60 8.40 -3.40 7.93
N ASP A 61 9.64 -3.54 7.48
CA ASP A 61 10.19 -2.75 6.39
C ASP A 61 9.70 -3.29 5.02
N GLU A 62 8.49 -2.96 4.64
CA GLU A 62 7.94 -3.37 3.34
C GLU A 62 8.55 -2.60 2.16
N GLY A 63 9.24 -1.48 2.41
CA GLY A 63 9.91 -0.71 1.37
C GLY A 63 11.28 -1.25 1.00
N ASN A 64 11.67 -1.04 -0.25
CA ASN A 64 13.00 -1.32 -0.79
C ASN A 64 13.52 -2.75 -0.55
N HIS A 65 12.63 -3.72 -0.31
CA HIS A 65 13.02 -5.09 -0.01
C HIS A 65 13.52 -5.88 -1.23
N LEU A 66 13.39 -5.36 -2.43
CA LEU A 66 14.06 -5.91 -3.61
C LEU A 66 15.55 -5.61 -3.59
N ASP A 67 15.94 -4.43 -3.09
CA ASP A 67 17.33 -4.07 -2.88
C ASP A 67 17.50 -3.11 -1.69
N ARG A 68 18.03 -3.64 -0.59
CA ARG A 68 18.24 -2.87 0.64
C ARG A 68 19.47 -1.98 0.62
N GLN A 69 20.35 -2.13 -0.37
CA GLN A 69 21.48 -1.22 -0.57
C GLN A 69 21.02 0.19 -0.99
N THR A 70 19.74 0.36 -1.32
CA THR A 70 19.12 1.67 -1.57
C THR A 70 18.65 2.39 -0.30
N LEU A 71 18.73 1.74 0.87
CA LEU A 71 18.43 2.35 2.17
C LEU A 71 19.64 3.10 2.74
N GLY A 72 19.38 4.17 3.49
CA GLY A 72 20.41 4.99 4.12
C GLY A 72 19.83 6.05 5.06
N GLY A 73 20.65 6.96 5.54
CA GLY A 73 20.25 8.13 6.30
C GLY A 73 19.42 7.81 7.57
N LEU A 74 18.43 8.66 7.83
CA LEU A 74 17.51 8.52 8.97
C LEU A 74 16.65 7.27 8.89
N CYS A 75 16.32 6.81 7.68
CA CYS A 75 15.54 5.60 7.48
C CYS A 75 16.30 4.38 8.01
N GLU A 76 17.55 4.19 7.61
CA GLU A 76 18.35 3.05 8.07
C GLU A 76 18.64 3.14 9.57
N GLN A 77 18.93 4.34 10.08
CA GLN A 77 19.10 4.57 11.52
C GLN A 77 17.86 4.15 12.33
N PHE A 78 16.66 4.50 11.87
CA PHE A 78 15.40 4.06 12.49
C PHE A 78 15.24 2.55 12.43
N LEU A 79 15.41 1.96 11.24
CA LEU A 79 15.21 0.53 11.03
C LEU A 79 16.16 -0.32 11.87
N GLU A 80 17.44 0.03 11.95
CA GLU A 80 18.42 -0.68 12.77
C GLU A 80 18.08 -0.62 14.27
N GLU A 81 17.77 0.57 14.77
CA GLU A 81 17.51 0.75 16.21
C GLU A 81 16.15 0.17 16.62
N ALA A 82 15.10 0.30 15.77
CA ALA A 82 13.79 -0.28 16.04
C ALA A 82 13.85 -1.81 16.09
N VAL A 83 14.56 -2.44 15.16
CA VAL A 83 14.79 -3.89 15.13
C VAL A 83 15.57 -4.35 16.37
N LYS A 84 16.65 -3.64 16.71
CA LYS A 84 17.47 -3.96 17.88
C LYS A 84 16.66 -3.91 19.18
N ARG A 85 15.90 -2.83 19.41
CA ARG A 85 15.06 -2.66 20.62
C ARG A 85 13.93 -3.66 20.69
N SER A 86 13.35 -4.02 19.55
CA SER A 86 12.25 -4.99 19.45
C SER A 86 12.72 -6.45 19.47
N LYS A 87 14.03 -6.73 19.51
CA LYS A 87 14.62 -8.05 19.27
C LYS A 87 14.10 -8.67 17.97
N GLY A 88 13.86 -7.79 16.98
CA GLY A 88 13.32 -8.15 15.68
C GLY A 88 14.37 -8.88 14.84
N ARG A 89 14.13 -10.14 14.49
CA ARG A 89 14.96 -10.87 13.51
C ARG A 89 14.46 -10.60 12.10
N TRP A 90 15.35 -10.78 11.14
CA TRP A 90 14.97 -10.89 9.77
C TRP A 90 14.02 -12.07 9.58
N THR A 91 12.82 -11.81 9.05
CA THR A 91 11.88 -12.88 8.68
C THR A 91 12.40 -13.64 7.46
N GLU A 92 11.80 -14.77 7.12
CA GLU A 92 12.13 -15.55 5.90
C GLU A 92 12.02 -14.74 4.62
N GLY A 93 11.48 -13.63 4.53
CA GLY A 93 11.49 -12.69 3.40
C GLY A 93 12.62 -11.68 3.47
N GLY A 94 13.42 -11.68 4.55
CA GLY A 94 14.43 -10.68 4.84
C GLY A 94 13.83 -9.37 5.38
N ALA A 95 12.57 -9.31 5.78
CA ALA A 95 11.96 -8.13 6.39
C ALA A 95 12.44 -7.95 7.83
N ARG A 96 12.85 -6.75 8.18
CA ARG A 96 13.11 -6.32 9.56
C ARG A 96 11.77 -6.01 10.22
N THR A 97 11.60 -6.35 11.50
CA THR A 97 10.35 -6.15 12.21
C THR A 97 10.57 -5.41 13.53
N TRP A 98 9.55 -4.71 13.98
CA TRP A 98 9.55 -3.97 15.24
C TRP A 98 8.17 -3.98 15.89
N GLN A 99 8.08 -3.50 17.15
CA GLN A 99 6.83 -3.31 17.88
C GLN A 99 6.39 -1.85 17.77
N SER A 100 5.09 -1.61 17.64
CA SER A 100 4.54 -0.27 17.41
C SER A 100 4.90 0.72 18.52
N GLY A 101 4.73 0.35 19.78
CA GLY A 101 5.07 1.22 20.91
C GLY A 101 6.57 1.53 21.02
N ILE A 102 7.44 0.56 20.67
CA ILE A 102 8.90 0.80 20.62
C ILE A 102 9.26 1.77 19.48
N ALA A 103 8.63 1.61 18.32
CA ALA A 103 8.85 2.51 17.19
C ALA A 103 8.43 3.96 17.50
N GLU A 104 7.28 4.14 18.17
CA GLU A 104 6.83 5.48 18.58
C GLU A 104 7.81 6.14 19.56
N GLN A 105 8.23 5.40 20.59
CA GLN A 105 9.22 5.89 21.54
C GLN A 105 10.53 6.31 20.85
N LEU A 106 10.99 5.52 19.89
CA LEU A 106 12.19 5.84 19.12
C LEU A 106 12.01 7.12 18.30
N PHE A 107 10.89 7.30 17.61
CA PHE A 107 10.62 8.53 16.88
C PHE A 107 10.54 9.75 17.80
N LEU A 108 9.92 9.64 18.97
CA LEU A 108 9.86 10.72 19.96
C LEU A 108 11.26 11.09 20.47
N GLU A 109 12.12 10.11 20.72
CA GLU A 109 13.51 10.34 21.11
C GLU A 109 14.30 11.04 20.00
N MET A 110 14.16 10.60 18.75
CA MET A 110 14.85 11.20 17.60
C MET A 110 14.39 12.65 17.38
N LEU A 111 13.09 12.94 17.47
CA LEU A 111 12.54 14.29 17.37
C LEU A 111 13.06 15.19 18.50
N LYS A 112 13.05 14.69 19.73
CA LYS A 112 13.57 15.42 20.91
C LYS A 112 15.05 15.72 20.78
N GLN A 113 15.86 14.76 20.35
CA GLN A 113 17.31 14.94 20.12
C GLN A 113 17.59 16.00 19.05
N ALA A 114 16.73 16.10 18.03
CA ALA A 114 16.83 17.13 16.99
C ALA A 114 16.26 18.49 17.42
N GLY A 115 15.63 18.60 18.58
CA GLY A 115 15.01 19.84 19.06
C GLY A 115 13.73 20.24 18.32
N VAL A 116 13.03 19.28 17.70
CA VAL A 116 11.80 19.54 16.96
C VAL A 116 10.63 19.78 17.91
N GLU A 117 9.88 20.87 17.71
CA GLU A 117 8.61 21.12 18.40
C GLU A 117 7.48 20.29 17.75
N VAL A 118 6.87 19.38 18.52
CA VAL A 118 5.71 18.59 18.08
C VAL A 118 4.43 19.15 18.67
N ARG A 119 3.40 19.32 17.84
CA ARG A 119 2.07 19.77 18.24
C ARG A 119 1.02 18.73 17.81
N TYR A 120 0.35 18.15 18.76
CA TYR A 120 -0.66 17.12 18.57
C TYR A 120 -2.07 17.68 18.42
N GLU A 121 -2.98 16.87 17.88
CA GLU A 121 -4.40 17.18 17.70
C GLU A 121 -4.61 18.46 16.85
N LYS A 122 -3.79 18.62 15.80
CA LYS A 122 -3.82 19.79 14.91
C LYS A 122 -4.52 19.46 13.59
N LEU A 123 -5.83 19.50 13.60
CA LEU A 123 -6.65 19.30 12.41
C LEU A 123 -6.67 20.56 11.56
N LEU A 124 -6.22 20.47 10.32
CA LEU A 124 -6.13 21.60 9.39
C LEU A 124 -7.53 22.12 9.02
N ASP A 125 -7.77 23.40 9.28
CA ASP A 125 -9.02 24.07 8.95
C ASP A 125 -8.90 24.85 7.63
N TRP A 126 -7.86 25.68 7.51
CA TRP A 126 -7.72 26.60 6.40
C TRP A 126 -6.25 26.91 6.09
N VAL A 127 -5.97 27.27 4.82
CA VAL A 127 -4.65 27.66 4.31
C VAL A 127 -4.74 29.07 3.73
N GLY A 128 -3.91 29.98 4.25
CA GLY A 128 -3.72 31.31 3.70
C GLY A 128 -2.67 31.31 2.60
N LYS A 129 -3.00 31.95 1.46
CA LYS A 129 -2.08 32.11 0.33
C LYS A 129 -2.08 33.54 -0.17
N ASP A 130 -0.92 33.98 -0.63
CA ASP A 130 -0.74 35.16 -1.45
C ASP A 130 -0.19 34.69 -2.80
N ASP A 131 -1.02 34.76 -3.83
CA ASP A 131 -0.77 34.16 -5.15
C ASP A 131 -0.35 32.68 -5.04
N THR A 132 0.88 32.33 -5.37
CA THR A 132 1.42 30.97 -5.27
C THR A 132 2.08 30.66 -3.92
N HIS A 133 2.13 31.61 -3.00
CA HIS A 133 2.87 31.51 -1.75
C HIS A 133 1.95 31.25 -0.54
N ILE A 134 2.10 30.13 0.14
CA ILE A 134 1.40 29.87 1.41
C ILE A 134 1.99 30.78 2.47
N THR A 135 1.12 31.57 3.14
CA THR A 135 1.52 32.49 4.20
C THR A 135 1.29 31.90 5.59
N GLU A 136 0.21 31.12 5.78
CA GLU A 136 -0.14 30.58 7.08
C GLU A 136 -1.07 29.37 6.97
N LEU A 137 -1.04 28.53 8.00
CA LEU A 137 -2.00 27.46 8.26
C LEU A 137 -2.85 27.80 9.48
N ARG A 138 -4.15 27.62 9.39
CA ARG A 138 -5.05 27.65 10.57
C ARG A 138 -5.57 26.24 10.86
N VAL A 139 -5.44 25.84 12.12
CA VAL A 139 -6.00 24.57 12.61
C VAL A 139 -7.31 24.80 13.35
N GLN A 140 -8.10 23.75 13.53
CA GLN A 140 -9.29 23.80 14.37
C GLN A 140 -8.91 24.29 15.78
N GLY A 141 -9.75 25.14 16.37
CA GLY A 141 -9.41 25.83 17.62
C GLY A 141 -8.70 27.18 17.41
N GLY A 142 -8.38 27.57 16.16
CA GLY A 142 -7.99 28.92 15.77
C GLY A 142 -6.50 29.24 15.90
N GLU A 143 -5.63 28.30 16.28
CA GLU A 143 -4.18 28.52 16.25
C GLU A 143 -3.71 28.72 14.79
N ILE A 144 -2.76 29.65 14.59
CA ILE A 144 -2.18 30.01 13.30
C ILE A 144 -0.69 29.73 13.31
N TYR A 145 -0.20 29.06 12.27
CA TYR A 145 1.19 28.74 12.05
C TYR A 145 1.68 29.37 10.76
N ARG A 146 2.67 30.26 10.87
CA ARG A 146 3.36 30.89 9.74
C ARG A 146 4.72 30.26 9.53
N ALA A 147 5.11 30.07 8.28
CA ALA A 147 6.42 29.55 7.95
C ALA A 147 6.88 30.06 6.58
N LYS A 148 8.19 30.00 6.32
CA LYS A 148 8.76 30.31 5.00
C LYS A 148 8.48 29.18 4.01
N VAL A 149 8.56 27.91 4.47
CA VAL A 149 8.29 26.71 3.68
C VAL A 149 7.36 25.78 4.45
N PHE A 150 6.42 25.17 3.74
CA PHE A 150 5.47 24.19 4.26
C PHE A 150 5.72 22.82 3.66
N VAL A 151 5.40 21.78 4.43
CA VAL A 151 5.50 20.39 4.00
C VAL A 151 4.19 19.68 4.30
N ASP A 152 3.57 19.06 3.29
CA ASP A 152 2.48 18.13 3.48
C ASP A 152 3.01 16.69 3.54
N ALA A 153 3.13 16.16 4.73
CA ALA A 153 3.56 14.78 4.98
C ALA A 153 2.41 13.87 5.44
N THR A 154 1.16 14.26 5.17
CA THR A 154 -0.02 13.43 5.47
C THR A 154 -0.23 12.35 4.41
N TYR A 155 -0.93 11.27 4.77
CA TYR A 155 -1.33 10.24 3.81
C TYR A 155 -2.44 10.71 2.87
N GLU A 156 -3.15 11.76 3.23
CA GLU A 156 -4.28 12.32 2.51
C GLU A 156 -3.94 13.45 1.56
N GLY A 157 -2.88 14.22 1.82
CA GLY A 157 -2.54 15.43 1.07
C GLY A 157 -3.50 16.59 1.36
N ASP A 158 -3.92 16.76 2.61
CA ASP A 158 -4.92 17.76 2.98
C ASP A 158 -4.39 19.20 2.87
N LEU A 159 -3.12 19.43 3.23
CA LEU A 159 -2.49 20.73 3.07
C LEU A 159 -2.32 21.07 1.59
N MET A 160 -1.85 20.12 0.80
CA MET A 160 -1.71 20.24 -0.65
C MET A 160 -3.04 20.64 -1.31
N ALA A 161 -4.12 19.90 -1.00
CA ALA A 161 -5.44 20.15 -1.55
C ALA A 161 -6.00 21.53 -1.14
N LYS A 162 -5.88 21.89 0.16
CA LYS A 162 -6.34 23.20 0.66
C LYS A 162 -5.48 24.37 0.16
N ALA A 163 -4.23 24.12 -0.25
CA ALA A 163 -3.38 25.10 -0.92
C ALA A 163 -3.74 25.28 -2.41
N GLY A 164 -4.70 24.53 -2.94
CA GLY A 164 -5.13 24.61 -4.34
C GLY A 164 -4.15 23.98 -5.33
N VAL A 165 -3.30 23.03 -4.88
CA VAL A 165 -2.42 22.26 -5.74
C VAL A 165 -3.21 21.12 -6.40
N SER A 166 -2.99 20.93 -7.69
CA SER A 166 -3.68 19.89 -8.48
C SER A 166 -3.28 18.48 -8.05
N TYR A 167 -4.25 17.56 -8.04
CA TYR A 167 -4.04 16.16 -7.67
C TYR A 167 -5.02 15.23 -8.38
N SER A 168 -4.72 13.94 -8.35
CA SER A 168 -5.59 12.85 -8.78
C SER A 168 -6.06 12.02 -7.59
N VAL A 169 -7.29 11.48 -7.69
CA VAL A 169 -7.86 10.45 -6.80
C VAL A 169 -8.28 9.27 -7.66
N GLY A 170 -8.35 8.07 -7.06
CA GLY A 170 -8.72 6.87 -7.80
C GLY A 170 -7.59 6.35 -8.69
N ARG A 171 -7.93 5.84 -9.88
CA ARG A 171 -7.00 5.17 -10.81
C ARG A 171 -7.22 5.66 -12.23
N GLU A 172 -6.16 6.03 -12.89
CA GLU A 172 -6.15 6.47 -14.28
C GLU A 172 -6.49 5.30 -15.22
N SER A 173 -7.01 5.60 -16.42
CA SER A 173 -7.18 4.58 -17.46
C SER A 173 -5.83 4.12 -18.01
N ALA A 174 -5.80 2.92 -18.60
CA ALA A 174 -4.62 2.41 -19.28
C ALA A 174 -4.15 3.31 -20.44
N GLU A 175 -5.10 3.98 -21.07
CA GLU A 175 -4.87 4.86 -22.22
C GLU A 175 -4.23 6.19 -21.83
N GLN A 176 -4.62 6.76 -20.69
CA GLN A 176 -4.23 8.14 -20.29
C GLN A 176 -2.72 8.37 -20.26
N TYR A 177 -1.96 7.39 -19.79
CA TYR A 177 -0.48 7.43 -19.74
C TYR A 177 0.19 6.28 -20.49
N GLY A 178 -0.56 5.48 -21.26
CA GLY A 178 -0.04 4.31 -21.98
C GLY A 178 0.40 3.18 -21.05
N GLU A 179 -0.24 3.03 -19.91
CA GLU A 179 0.14 2.08 -18.85
C GLU A 179 -0.59 0.75 -18.98
N SER A 180 0.13 -0.31 -19.35
CA SER A 180 -0.45 -1.63 -19.65
C SER A 180 -1.12 -2.33 -18.46
N ILE A 181 -0.86 -1.88 -17.23
CA ILE A 181 -1.42 -2.44 -15.99
C ILE A 181 -2.25 -1.44 -15.18
N ALA A 182 -2.60 -0.29 -15.77
CA ALA A 182 -3.46 0.71 -15.15
C ALA A 182 -4.96 0.40 -15.32
N GLY A 183 -5.77 1.18 -14.65
CA GLY A 183 -7.22 1.16 -14.71
C GLY A 183 -7.86 -0.05 -14.02
N VAL A 184 -9.07 -0.33 -14.43
CA VAL A 184 -9.85 -1.49 -13.97
C VAL A 184 -9.17 -2.79 -14.43
N ARG A 185 -9.03 -3.75 -13.49
CA ARG A 185 -8.33 -5.01 -13.77
C ARG A 185 -9.04 -6.18 -13.12
N TYR A 186 -9.41 -7.13 -13.95
CA TYR A 186 -9.89 -8.43 -13.49
C TYR A 186 -8.80 -9.47 -13.70
N LEU A 187 -8.40 -10.11 -12.61
CA LEU A 187 -7.56 -11.29 -12.68
C LEU A 187 -8.48 -12.51 -12.81
N ASP A 188 -7.95 -13.64 -13.26
CA ASP A 188 -8.73 -14.86 -13.54
C ASP A 188 -9.38 -15.51 -12.28
N ASP A 189 -9.55 -14.76 -11.20
CA ASP A 189 -10.17 -15.18 -9.94
C ASP A 189 -11.71 -15.25 -10.08
N LYS A 190 -12.20 -16.00 -11.09
CA LYS A 190 -13.62 -16.29 -11.22
C LYS A 190 -14.03 -17.22 -10.09
N VAL A 191 -14.68 -16.67 -9.10
CA VAL A 191 -15.08 -17.40 -7.90
C VAL A 191 -16.58 -17.64 -7.99
N ALA A 192 -16.99 -18.91 -8.06
CA ALA A 192 -18.38 -19.32 -8.13
C ALA A 192 -19.10 -19.16 -6.78
N ILE A 193 -19.13 -17.93 -6.26
CA ILE A 193 -19.86 -17.56 -5.04
C ILE A 193 -20.96 -16.57 -5.41
N SER A 194 -22.19 -16.83 -4.97
CA SER A 194 -23.30 -15.90 -5.13
C SER A 194 -23.05 -14.62 -4.33
N PRO A 195 -23.22 -13.44 -4.97
CA PRO A 195 -23.10 -12.15 -4.33
C PRO A 195 -24.37 -11.69 -3.60
N PHE A 196 -25.46 -12.46 -3.63
CA PHE A 196 -26.77 -12.09 -3.16
C PHE A 196 -27.17 -12.84 -1.89
N ASP A 197 -27.91 -12.18 -1.00
CA ASP A 197 -28.64 -12.84 0.09
C ASP A 197 -29.91 -13.59 -0.44
N ASP A 198 -30.66 -14.17 0.49
CA ASP A 198 -31.88 -14.93 0.14
C ASP A 198 -33.03 -14.05 -0.40
N ASP A 199 -32.99 -12.75 -0.12
CA ASP A 199 -33.94 -11.75 -0.61
C ASP A 199 -33.51 -11.12 -1.94
N GLY A 200 -32.33 -11.48 -2.46
CA GLY A 200 -31.77 -10.96 -3.71
C GLY A 200 -31.01 -9.62 -3.56
N ASN A 201 -30.73 -9.17 -2.34
CA ASN A 201 -29.91 -7.98 -2.10
C ASN A 201 -28.43 -8.34 -2.19
N LEU A 202 -27.61 -7.34 -2.57
CA LEU A 202 -26.16 -7.51 -2.59
C LEU A 202 -25.60 -7.72 -1.18
N LEU A 203 -24.76 -8.72 -1.03
CA LEU A 203 -24.02 -8.97 0.21
C LEU A 203 -23.03 -7.85 0.51
N PHE A 204 -22.70 -7.70 1.79
CA PHE A 204 -21.75 -6.70 2.26
C PHE A 204 -20.40 -6.78 1.52
N GLY A 205 -19.89 -5.63 1.08
CA GLY A 205 -18.63 -5.54 0.34
C GLY A 205 -18.72 -5.93 -1.14
N VAL A 206 -19.93 -6.06 -1.70
CA VAL A 206 -20.18 -6.12 -3.15
C VAL A 206 -20.71 -4.76 -3.60
N MET A 207 -20.09 -4.19 -4.61
CA MET A 207 -20.50 -2.89 -5.17
C MET A 207 -21.67 -3.07 -6.16
N PRO A 208 -22.60 -2.12 -6.17
CA PRO A 208 -23.71 -2.14 -7.12
C PRO A 208 -23.24 -1.80 -8.53
N GLY A 209 -24.06 -2.16 -9.50
CA GLY A 209 -23.82 -1.87 -10.92
C GLY A 209 -23.02 -2.97 -11.64
N LYS A 210 -22.81 -2.73 -12.94
CA LYS A 210 -22.04 -3.65 -13.78
C LYS A 210 -20.53 -3.45 -13.54
N PRO A 211 -19.74 -4.52 -13.66
CA PRO A 211 -18.30 -4.41 -13.66
C PRO A 211 -17.82 -3.43 -14.74
N PRO A 212 -17.02 -2.41 -14.42
CA PRO A 212 -16.49 -1.48 -15.43
C PRO A 212 -15.59 -2.22 -16.44
N LEU A 213 -15.40 -1.62 -17.63
CA LEU A 213 -14.53 -2.22 -18.66
C LEU A 213 -13.07 -2.29 -18.19
N ALA A 214 -12.40 -3.40 -18.48
CA ALA A 214 -10.98 -3.54 -18.19
C ALA A 214 -10.16 -2.44 -18.89
N GLY A 215 -9.21 -1.84 -18.16
CA GLY A 215 -8.40 -0.71 -18.63
C GLY A 215 -9.07 0.67 -18.50
N SER A 216 -10.36 0.77 -18.17
CA SER A 216 -10.99 2.07 -17.92
C SER A 216 -10.52 2.70 -16.61
N ALA A 217 -10.64 4.02 -16.48
CA ALA A 217 -10.41 4.73 -15.22
C ALA A 217 -11.42 4.27 -14.15
N SER A 218 -11.05 4.46 -12.88
CA SER A 218 -11.91 4.14 -11.74
C SER A 218 -11.74 5.17 -10.63
N GLU A 219 -12.84 5.64 -10.06
CA GLU A 219 -12.83 6.52 -8.88
C GLU A 219 -12.44 5.76 -7.60
N VAL A 220 -12.50 4.42 -7.62
CA VAL A 220 -12.19 3.58 -6.47
C VAL A 220 -10.68 3.42 -6.34
N PRO A 221 -10.04 3.99 -5.28
CA PRO A 221 -8.60 3.82 -5.05
C PRO A 221 -8.31 2.40 -4.52
N ILE A 222 -7.02 2.09 -4.35
CA ILE A 222 -6.58 0.86 -3.66
C ILE A 222 -7.25 0.74 -2.29
N CYS A 223 -7.66 -0.48 -1.91
CA CYS A 223 -8.38 -0.70 -0.65
C CYS A 223 -7.55 -0.40 0.59
N TYR A 224 -8.26 -0.06 1.67
CA TYR A 224 -7.71 0.10 3.01
C TYR A 224 -8.03 -1.10 3.90
N ASN A 225 -7.35 -1.20 5.02
CA ASN A 225 -7.68 -2.11 6.11
C ASN A 225 -7.08 -1.60 7.43
N VAL A 226 -7.54 -2.12 8.54
CA VAL A 226 -6.85 -1.95 9.82
C VAL A 226 -5.69 -2.92 9.86
N ARG A 227 -4.49 -2.46 10.22
CA ARG A 227 -3.38 -3.34 10.63
C ARG A 227 -3.33 -3.34 12.15
N LEU A 228 -3.16 -4.48 12.76
CA LEU A 228 -3.06 -4.54 14.21
C LEU A 228 -2.15 -5.68 14.67
N ASN A 229 -1.86 -5.74 15.95
CA ASN A 229 -1.03 -6.76 16.54
C ASN A 229 -1.87 -7.74 17.35
N LEU A 230 -1.70 -9.02 17.07
CA LEU A 230 -2.26 -10.10 17.85
C LEU A 230 -1.15 -10.87 18.58
N THR A 231 -1.49 -11.50 19.70
CA THR A 231 -0.55 -12.33 20.46
C THR A 231 -1.19 -13.63 20.92
N THR A 232 -0.37 -14.65 21.11
CA THR A 232 -0.73 -15.92 21.74
C THR A 232 -0.26 -16.02 23.19
N ASP A 233 0.47 -15.00 23.68
CA ASP A 233 0.97 -14.95 25.06
C ASP A 233 -0.15 -14.56 26.02
N ASP A 234 -0.55 -15.48 26.90
CA ASP A 234 -1.63 -15.27 27.86
C ASP A 234 -1.36 -14.11 28.84
N ALA A 235 -0.08 -13.80 29.15
CA ALA A 235 0.29 -12.68 30.00
C ALA A 235 0.06 -11.31 29.33
N ASN A 236 0.16 -11.29 28.00
CA ASN A 236 0.00 -10.09 27.16
C ASN A 236 -1.28 -10.07 26.31
N LYS A 237 -2.20 -10.99 26.56
CA LYS A 237 -3.39 -11.19 25.72
C LYS A 237 -4.63 -10.53 26.29
N VAL A 238 -5.30 -9.68 25.50
CA VAL A 238 -6.66 -9.22 25.73
C VAL A 238 -7.58 -10.07 24.84
N PRO A 239 -8.55 -10.80 25.41
CA PRO A 239 -9.42 -11.69 24.63
C PRO A 239 -10.20 -10.96 23.54
N ILE A 240 -10.29 -11.58 22.34
CA ILE A 240 -11.24 -11.17 21.32
C ILE A 240 -12.63 -11.60 21.78
N VAL A 241 -13.48 -10.62 22.10
CA VAL A 241 -14.87 -10.79 22.53
C VAL A 241 -15.84 -10.34 21.44
N LYS A 242 -17.10 -10.74 21.54
CA LYS A 242 -18.14 -10.32 20.58
C LYS A 242 -18.26 -8.78 20.56
N PRO A 243 -18.03 -8.13 19.41
CA PRO A 243 -18.19 -6.67 19.35
C PRO A 243 -19.66 -6.25 19.47
N ASN A 244 -19.90 -5.07 20.05
CA ASN A 244 -21.26 -4.56 20.27
C ASN A 244 -22.05 -4.37 18.96
N ARG A 245 -21.36 -4.05 17.85
CA ARG A 245 -21.95 -3.85 16.52
C ARG A 245 -21.72 -5.06 15.60
N TYR A 246 -21.67 -6.27 16.19
CA TYR A 246 -21.46 -7.48 15.41
C TYR A 246 -22.68 -7.82 14.56
N ASP A 247 -22.45 -7.88 13.25
CA ASP A 247 -23.42 -8.35 12.27
C ASP A 247 -22.79 -9.53 11.48
N PRO A 248 -23.30 -10.76 11.65
CA PRO A 248 -22.75 -11.92 10.94
C PRO A 248 -22.92 -11.82 9.43
N MET A 249 -23.91 -11.08 8.92
CA MET A 249 -24.14 -10.92 7.48
C MET A 249 -23.00 -10.15 6.79
N GLN A 250 -22.24 -9.34 7.50
CA GLN A 250 -21.03 -8.71 6.95
C GLN A 250 -19.95 -9.73 6.58
N HIS A 251 -20.04 -10.97 7.09
CA HIS A 251 -19.08 -12.04 6.85
C HIS A 251 -19.66 -13.19 6.02
N GLU A 252 -20.84 -13.00 5.41
CA GLU A 252 -21.52 -14.02 4.62
C GLU A 252 -20.67 -14.49 3.42
N LEU A 253 -20.04 -13.58 2.69
CA LEU A 253 -19.11 -13.93 1.61
C LEU A 253 -17.93 -14.79 2.09
N LEU A 254 -17.42 -14.50 3.29
CA LEU A 254 -16.35 -15.29 3.91
C LEU A 254 -16.85 -16.69 4.26
N ALA A 255 -18.05 -16.81 4.84
CA ALA A 255 -18.68 -18.10 5.13
C ALA A 255 -18.82 -18.96 3.87
N ARG A 256 -19.38 -18.38 2.80
CA ARG A 256 -19.55 -19.08 1.51
C ARG A 256 -18.22 -19.51 0.88
N ALA A 257 -17.18 -18.66 1.00
CA ALA A 257 -15.84 -19.01 0.50
C ALA A 257 -15.21 -20.17 1.27
N LEU A 258 -15.44 -20.25 2.58
CA LEU A 258 -15.01 -21.36 3.43
C LEU A 258 -15.76 -22.65 3.09
N GLU A 259 -17.09 -22.61 3.00
CA GLU A 259 -17.94 -23.74 2.65
C GLU A 259 -17.64 -24.30 1.25
N ALA A 260 -17.29 -23.43 0.31
CA ALA A 260 -16.84 -23.80 -1.03
C ALA A 260 -15.41 -24.38 -1.06
N GLY A 261 -14.71 -24.46 0.09
CA GLY A 261 -13.34 -24.97 0.19
C GLY A 261 -12.27 -24.11 -0.48
N LEU A 262 -12.60 -22.84 -0.78
CA LEU A 262 -11.68 -21.89 -1.43
C LEU A 262 -10.67 -21.29 -0.45
N LEU A 263 -11.02 -21.29 0.83
CA LEU A 263 -10.18 -20.85 1.95
C LEU A 263 -10.03 -22.03 2.91
N LYS A 264 -8.79 -22.49 3.14
CA LYS A 264 -8.54 -23.77 3.83
C LYS A 264 -7.90 -23.63 5.20
N ASP A 265 -7.24 -22.51 5.44
CA ASP A 265 -6.52 -22.20 6.67
C ASP A 265 -6.59 -20.69 6.96
N LEU A 266 -6.21 -20.31 8.17
CA LEU A 266 -6.23 -18.91 8.59
C LEU A 266 -5.32 -18.03 7.70
N LYS A 267 -4.20 -18.57 7.22
CA LYS A 267 -3.24 -17.85 6.36
C LYS A 267 -3.78 -17.58 4.96
N SER A 268 -4.77 -18.33 4.49
CA SER A 268 -5.45 -18.07 3.22
C SER A 268 -6.43 -16.90 3.31
N ILE A 269 -6.85 -16.52 4.54
CA ILE A 269 -7.83 -15.45 4.82
C ILE A 269 -7.14 -14.15 5.21
N ILE A 270 -6.22 -14.21 6.18
CA ILE A 270 -5.51 -13.07 6.75
C ILE A 270 -4.00 -13.28 6.76
N GLY A 271 -3.23 -12.21 6.65
CA GLY A 271 -1.79 -12.25 6.85
C GLY A 271 -1.47 -12.16 8.34
N LEU A 272 -0.78 -13.16 8.88
CA LEU A 272 -0.26 -13.17 10.25
C LEU A 272 1.26 -13.32 10.16
N TYR A 273 1.97 -12.23 10.38
CA TYR A 273 3.42 -12.17 10.19
C TYR A 273 4.13 -12.09 11.54
N PRO A 274 5.17 -12.92 11.79
CA PRO A 274 5.95 -12.86 13.01
C PRO A 274 6.59 -11.49 13.23
N MET A 275 6.61 -11.04 14.48
CA MET A 275 7.28 -9.82 14.91
C MET A 275 8.49 -10.16 15.78
N GLY A 276 9.63 -10.39 15.13
CA GLY A 276 10.86 -10.81 15.79
C GLY A 276 10.70 -12.14 16.53
N GLU A 277 11.31 -12.23 17.72
CA GLU A 277 11.24 -13.39 18.61
C GLU A 277 9.99 -13.41 19.50
N SER A 278 9.14 -12.37 19.41
CA SER A 278 7.97 -12.25 20.26
C SER A 278 6.83 -13.19 19.83
N SER A 279 5.90 -13.44 20.75
CA SER A 279 4.61 -14.12 20.44
C SER A 279 3.67 -13.26 19.59
N LYS A 280 4.02 -11.99 19.36
CA LYS A 280 3.20 -11.04 18.60
C LYS A 280 3.21 -11.38 17.10
N ARG A 281 2.09 -11.09 16.47
CA ARG A 281 1.88 -11.20 15.01
C ARG A 281 1.31 -9.89 14.50
N GLU A 282 1.91 -9.39 13.45
CA GLU A 282 1.33 -8.32 12.64
C GLU A 282 0.19 -8.90 11.80
N LEU A 283 -0.99 -8.33 11.93
CA LEU A 283 -2.19 -8.70 11.18
C LEU A 283 -2.36 -7.77 9.98
N ASN A 284 -2.50 -8.34 8.80
CA ASN A 284 -2.71 -7.60 7.55
C ASN A 284 -3.76 -8.26 6.66
N ASN A 285 -4.31 -7.48 5.76
CA ASN A 285 -5.12 -7.96 4.65
C ASN A 285 -4.32 -8.94 3.77
N ARG A 286 -4.94 -10.08 3.43
CA ARG A 286 -4.32 -11.06 2.53
C ARG A 286 -4.63 -10.70 1.08
N GLN A 287 -3.63 -10.24 0.34
CA GLN A 287 -3.77 -9.74 -1.04
C GLN A 287 -4.38 -10.76 -2.01
N PHE A 288 -4.06 -12.04 -1.83
CA PHE A 288 -4.51 -13.11 -2.72
C PHE A 288 -5.79 -13.81 -2.20
N SER A 289 -6.34 -13.38 -1.07
CA SER A 289 -7.60 -13.91 -0.56
C SER A 289 -8.79 -13.38 -1.32
N ILE A 290 -9.78 -14.23 -1.50
CA ILE A 290 -11.07 -13.86 -2.12
C ILE A 290 -11.81 -12.85 -1.24
N VAL A 291 -11.79 -13.08 0.06
CA VAL A 291 -12.35 -12.22 1.10
C VAL A 291 -11.31 -12.09 2.22
N SER A 292 -10.99 -10.88 2.62
CA SER A 292 -10.04 -10.58 3.70
C SER A 292 -10.49 -9.34 4.48
N MET A 293 -9.57 -8.66 5.13
CA MET A 293 -9.86 -7.54 6.05
C MET A 293 -10.23 -6.22 5.35
N SER A 294 -10.07 -6.12 4.03
CA SER A 294 -10.52 -4.95 3.28
C SER A 294 -12.02 -4.98 3.02
N ILE A 295 -12.64 -3.81 2.94
CA ILE A 295 -14.03 -3.63 2.52
C ILE A 295 -13.99 -2.97 1.14
N PRO A 296 -14.10 -3.75 0.03
CA PRO A 296 -14.02 -3.20 -1.32
C PRO A 296 -14.99 -2.03 -1.54
N GLY A 297 -14.50 -0.90 -2.07
CA GLY A 297 -15.29 0.29 -2.32
C GLY A 297 -15.51 1.24 -1.13
N ALA A 298 -15.31 0.80 0.12
CA ALA A 298 -15.57 1.64 1.29
C ALA A 298 -14.60 2.82 1.45
N GLN A 299 -13.45 2.78 0.78
CA GLN A 299 -12.43 3.82 0.80
C GLN A 299 -12.66 4.95 -0.22
N THR A 300 -13.65 4.84 -1.11
CA THR A 300 -13.82 5.73 -2.27
C THR A 300 -13.92 7.20 -1.87
N SER A 301 -14.67 7.51 -0.83
CA SER A 301 -14.87 8.88 -0.37
C SER A 301 -13.77 9.42 0.55
N TRP A 302 -12.80 8.61 0.98
CA TRP A 302 -11.83 8.99 2.02
C TRP A 302 -11.06 10.27 1.71
N ALA A 303 -10.57 10.41 0.49
CA ALA A 303 -9.72 11.54 0.12
C ALA A 303 -10.44 12.89 0.33
N GLU A 304 -11.72 12.96 -0.05
CA GLU A 304 -12.52 14.19 -0.01
C GLU A 304 -13.40 14.31 1.27
N ALA A 305 -13.38 13.30 2.12
CA ALA A 305 -14.16 13.28 3.35
C ALA A 305 -13.61 14.26 4.39
N SER A 306 -14.50 14.86 5.16
CA SER A 306 -14.14 15.60 6.36
C SER A 306 -13.52 14.70 7.43
N PHE A 307 -12.82 15.25 8.41
CA PHE A 307 -12.24 14.48 9.52
C PHE A 307 -13.30 13.62 10.24
N LYS A 308 -14.52 14.14 10.43
CA LYS A 308 -15.62 13.40 11.05
C LYS A 308 -16.08 12.22 10.19
N GLU A 309 -16.15 12.38 8.88
CA GLU A 309 -16.52 11.30 7.97
C GLU A 309 -15.43 10.25 7.89
N ARG A 310 -14.15 10.65 7.86
CA ARG A 310 -13.00 9.73 7.94
C ARG A 310 -13.02 8.92 9.22
N GLU A 311 -13.36 9.53 10.36
CA GLU A 311 -13.51 8.79 11.63
C GLU A 311 -14.63 7.73 11.53
N ALA A 312 -15.76 8.05 10.90
CA ALA A 312 -16.83 7.09 10.68
C ALA A 312 -16.40 5.94 9.74
N ILE A 313 -15.63 6.24 8.68
CA ILE A 313 -15.06 5.22 7.78
C ILE A 313 -14.05 4.35 8.55
N HIS A 314 -13.16 4.94 9.33
CA HIS A 314 -12.21 4.21 10.16
C HIS A 314 -12.91 3.28 11.14
N GLN A 315 -13.97 3.76 11.83
CA GLN A 315 -14.76 2.95 12.73
C GLN A 315 -15.45 1.78 12.00
N LYS A 316 -15.94 1.98 10.77
CA LYS A 316 -16.50 0.90 9.94
C LYS A 316 -15.46 -0.21 9.67
N TYR A 317 -14.22 0.15 9.36
CA TYR A 317 -13.14 -0.83 9.18
C TYR A 317 -12.77 -1.55 10.49
N ARG A 318 -12.78 -0.85 11.63
CA ARG A 318 -12.57 -1.45 12.96
C ARG A 318 -13.67 -2.47 13.28
N ASP A 319 -14.93 -2.07 13.13
CA ASP A 319 -16.10 -2.92 13.40
C ASP A 319 -16.09 -4.18 12.51
N TYR A 320 -15.82 -4.04 11.22
CA TYR A 320 -15.69 -5.15 10.28
C TYR A 320 -14.54 -6.08 10.67
N THR A 321 -13.35 -5.53 10.95
CA THR A 321 -12.18 -6.34 11.34
C THR A 321 -12.44 -7.09 12.65
N HIS A 322 -12.98 -6.42 13.66
CA HIS A 322 -13.32 -7.06 14.93
C HIS A 322 -14.37 -8.15 14.76
N GLY A 323 -15.41 -7.87 13.97
CA GLY A 323 -16.45 -8.84 13.62
C GLY A 323 -15.88 -10.06 12.89
N MET A 324 -14.94 -9.86 11.95
CA MET A 324 -14.27 -10.95 11.24
C MET A 324 -13.45 -11.83 12.18
N LEU A 325 -12.67 -11.25 13.10
CA LEU A 325 -11.89 -12.03 14.08
C LEU A 325 -12.81 -12.83 15.00
N TRP A 326 -13.92 -12.24 15.44
CA TRP A 326 -14.93 -12.94 16.22
C TRP A 326 -15.62 -14.04 15.43
N PHE A 327 -16.01 -13.78 14.18
CA PHE A 327 -16.60 -14.75 13.27
C PHE A 327 -15.69 -15.96 13.06
N LEU A 328 -14.43 -15.71 12.72
CA LEU A 328 -13.42 -16.77 12.52
C LEU A 328 -13.18 -17.62 13.77
N LYS A 329 -13.34 -17.04 14.96
CA LYS A 329 -13.17 -17.72 16.24
C LYS A 329 -14.38 -18.58 16.65
N THR A 330 -15.61 -18.18 16.29
CA THR A 330 -16.81 -18.72 16.97
C THR A 330 -17.89 -19.26 16.05
N ASN A 331 -17.91 -18.87 14.76
CA ASN A 331 -19.01 -19.25 13.89
C ASN A 331 -18.89 -20.75 13.48
N PRO A 332 -19.96 -21.56 13.62
CA PRO A 332 -19.93 -22.99 13.30
C PRO A 332 -19.71 -23.31 11.81
N ARG A 333 -19.96 -22.34 10.90
CA ARG A 333 -19.65 -22.48 9.46
C ARG A 333 -18.16 -22.33 9.14
N VAL A 334 -17.34 -21.88 10.09
CA VAL A 334 -15.88 -21.82 9.95
C VAL A 334 -15.30 -23.20 10.29
N PRO A 335 -14.41 -23.78 9.49
CA PRO A 335 -13.74 -25.05 9.80
C PRO A 335 -13.06 -25.03 11.18
N GLU A 336 -13.11 -26.17 11.88
CA GLU A 336 -12.62 -26.31 13.26
C GLU A 336 -11.14 -25.90 13.40
N ASN A 337 -10.30 -26.34 12.49
CA ASN A 337 -8.87 -25.96 12.47
C ASN A 337 -8.64 -24.44 12.44
N ILE A 338 -9.50 -23.70 11.74
CA ILE A 338 -9.40 -22.23 11.66
C ILE A 338 -9.92 -21.60 12.96
N ARG A 339 -11.05 -22.12 13.51
CA ARG A 339 -11.60 -21.64 14.79
C ARG A 339 -10.61 -21.83 15.93
N ASP A 340 -10.00 -23.01 16.02
CA ASP A 340 -9.05 -23.36 17.06
C ASP A 340 -7.78 -22.52 16.97
N GLU A 341 -7.23 -22.36 15.76
CA GLU A 341 -6.09 -21.46 15.54
C GLU A 341 -6.44 -20.02 15.94
N MET A 342 -7.59 -19.48 15.48
CA MET A 342 -8.02 -18.12 15.81
C MET A 342 -8.28 -17.94 17.31
N ALA A 343 -8.76 -18.96 18.01
CA ALA A 343 -9.02 -18.92 19.45
C ALA A 343 -7.76 -18.72 20.29
N THR A 344 -6.57 -19.09 19.76
CA THR A 344 -5.29 -18.88 20.46
C THR A 344 -4.90 -17.42 20.55
N TYR A 345 -5.39 -16.57 19.62
CA TYR A 345 -5.01 -15.16 19.51
C TYR A 345 -5.88 -14.24 20.36
N GLY A 346 -5.30 -13.12 20.76
CA GLY A 346 -5.97 -11.95 21.33
C GLY A 346 -5.23 -10.67 20.96
N PHE A 347 -5.80 -9.52 21.30
CA PHE A 347 -5.13 -8.23 21.13
C PHE A 347 -3.93 -8.13 22.07
N CYS A 348 -2.88 -7.41 21.65
CA CYS A 348 -1.72 -7.16 22.50
C CYS A 348 -2.05 -6.12 23.57
N LYS A 349 -1.98 -6.51 24.86
CA LYS A 349 -2.29 -5.64 26.01
C LYS A 349 -1.37 -4.43 26.10
N ASP A 350 -0.15 -4.54 25.64
CA ASP A 350 0.90 -3.51 25.69
C ASP A 350 0.96 -2.60 24.46
N GLU A 351 0.11 -2.83 23.45
CA GLU A 351 0.03 -1.97 22.28
C GLU A 351 -1.25 -1.11 22.32
N TRP A 352 -1.15 0.17 21.94
CA TRP A 352 -2.25 1.15 21.84
C TRP A 352 -3.22 1.13 23.03
N VAL A 353 -2.64 1.19 24.24
CA VAL A 353 -3.37 1.05 25.51
C VAL A 353 -4.47 2.11 25.66
N ASP A 354 -4.20 3.32 25.20
CA ASP A 354 -5.10 4.47 25.24
C ASP A 354 -6.22 4.44 24.17
N ASN A 355 -6.13 3.47 23.21
CA ASN A 355 -7.13 3.28 22.14
C ASN A 355 -7.74 1.87 22.16
N ASN A 356 -7.88 1.27 23.35
CA ASN A 356 -8.44 -0.08 23.52
C ASN A 356 -7.72 -1.16 22.67
N HIS A 357 -6.40 -1.05 22.54
CA HIS A 357 -5.53 -1.96 21.81
C HIS A 357 -5.75 -1.97 20.28
N TRP A 358 -6.30 -0.87 19.74
CA TRP A 358 -6.46 -0.64 18.31
C TRP A 358 -5.48 0.44 17.81
N PRO A 359 -4.95 0.29 16.57
CA PRO A 359 -4.04 1.28 16.01
C PRO A 359 -4.73 2.63 15.80
N HIS A 360 -3.95 3.70 15.85
CA HIS A 360 -4.44 5.08 15.71
C HIS A 360 -4.75 5.46 14.26
N TYR A 361 -4.07 4.81 13.29
CA TYR A 361 -4.25 5.06 11.86
C TYR A 361 -4.90 3.87 11.14
N LEU A 362 -5.81 4.17 10.24
CA LEU A 362 -6.23 3.25 9.19
C LEU A 362 -5.07 3.09 8.20
N TYR A 363 -4.86 1.89 7.66
CA TYR A 363 -3.85 1.68 6.63
C TYR A 363 -4.29 2.26 5.29
N ILE A 364 -4.01 3.55 5.13
CA ILE A 364 -4.29 4.32 3.92
C ILE A 364 -3.16 4.07 2.93
N ARG A 365 -3.45 3.31 1.88
CA ARG A 365 -2.44 2.97 0.86
C ARG A 365 -2.23 4.08 -0.16
N ALA A 366 -3.28 4.79 -0.50
CA ALA A 366 -3.25 5.97 -1.36
C ALA A 366 -4.55 6.75 -1.17
N ALA A 367 -4.47 8.07 -1.04
CA ALA A 367 -5.61 8.97 -1.10
C ALA A 367 -5.44 9.88 -2.32
N ARG A 368 -4.94 11.10 -2.15
CA ARG A 368 -4.57 11.98 -3.27
C ARG A 368 -3.15 11.68 -3.74
N ARG A 369 -2.88 11.95 -5.00
CA ARG A 369 -1.55 11.96 -5.60
C ARG A 369 -1.38 13.27 -6.35
N MET A 370 -0.33 14.02 -6.04
CA MET A 370 -0.06 15.33 -6.63
C MET A 370 0.07 15.24 -8.17
N GLN A 371 -0.34 16.27 -8.86
CA GLN A 371 0.00 16.53 -10.26
C GLN A 371 1.07 17.64 -10.31
N GLY A 372 2.31 17.26 -9.98
CA GLY A 372 3.42 18.19 -9.83
C GLY A 372 4.17 18.48 -11.13
N GLU A 373 5.41 18.94 -10.99
CA GLU A 373 6.32 19.26 -12.10
C GLU A 373 6.61 18.07 -13.02
N ILE A 374 6.53 16.87 -12.51
CA ILE A 374 6.61 15.61 -13.24
C ILE A 374 5.61 14.62 -12.65
N ILE A 375 5.04 13.74 -13.45
CA ILE A 375 4.21 12.63 -12.98
C ILE A 375 4.96 11.32 -13.27
N LEU A 376 5.36 10.60 -12.23
CA LEU A 376 5.95 9.27 -12.39
C LEU A 376 4.92 8.27 -12.89
N THR A 377 5.30 7.44 -13.86
CA THR A 377 4.42 6.49 -14.53
C THR A 377 4.91 5.05 -14.40
N GLN A 378 4.15 4.09 -14.92
CA GLN A 378 4.59 2.69 -15.04
C GLN A 378 5.96 2.57 -15.72
N ALA A 379 6.23 3.38 -16.74
CA ALA A 379 7.49 3.34 -17.46
C ALA A 379 8.68 3.65 -16.54
N ASP A 380 8.54 4.67 -15.69
CA ASP A 380 9.60 5.07 -14.74
C ASP A 380 9.95 3.96 -13.74
N VAL A 381 8.98 3.15 -13.32
CA VAL A 381 9.18 2.11 -12.29
C VAL A 381 9.39 0.69 -12.86
N THR A 382 9.29 0.50 -14.18
CA THR A 382 9.48 -0.81 -14.84
C THR A 382 10.60 -0.83 -15.86
N VAL A 383 10.92 0.32 -16.44
CA VAL A 383 12.04 0.54 -17.36
C VAL A 383 13.00 1.48 -16.64
N ASP A 384 14.28 1.22 -16.68
CA ASP A 384 15.28 2.06 -16.03
C ASP A 384 15.42 3.38 -16.81
N VAL A 385 14.64 4.40 -16.39
CA VAL A 385 14.67 5.73 -16.96
C VAL A 385 15.46 6.64 -16.01
N ALA A 386 16.72 6.88 -16.32
CA ALA A 386 17.59 7.73 -15.52
C ALA A 386 17.02 9.16 -15.37
N LYS A 387 17.14 9.72 -14.18
CA LYS A 387 16.78 11.10 -13.85
C LYS A 387 18.02 11.86 -13.39
N GLU A 388 18.09 13.14 -13.70
CA GLU A 388 19.21 13.99 -13.25
C GLU A 388 19.04 14.51 -11.82
N ASP A 389 17.79 14.61 -11.38
CA ASP A 389 17.39 15.18 -10.09
C ASP A 389 16.97 14.12 -9.07
N VAL A 390 17.63 12.96 -9.07
CA VAL A 390 17.36 11.85 -8.14
C VAL A 390 17.56 12.27 -6.70
N ILE A 391 16.57 11.98 -5.84
CA ILE A 391 16.65 12.15 -4.38
C ILE A 391 16.50 10.83 -3.62
N HIS A 392 16.07 9.77 -4.28
CA HIS A 392 16.01 8.41 -3.74
C HIS A 392 15.90 7.36 -4.85
N VAL A 393 16.44 6.17 -4.61
CA VAL A 393 16.27 4.99 -5.46
C VAL A 393 15.26 4.04 -4.81
N GLY A 394 14.05 3.96 -5.39
CA GLY A 394 13.05 3.01 -4.95
C GLY A 394 13.32 1.59 -5.45
N SER A 395 12.91 0.58 -4.68
CA SER A 395 13.03 -0.83 -5.10
C SER A 395 11.97 -1.70 -4.41
N HIS A 396 10.76 -1.68 -4.92
CA HIS A 396 9.65 -2.48 -4.39
C HIS A 396 8.83 -3.14 -5.50
N PHE A 397 8.02 -4.15 -5.16
CA PHE A 397 7.00 -4.68 -6.06
C PHE A 397 5.95 -3.60 -6.37
N ILE A 398 5.37 -3.65 -7.58
CA ILE A 398 4.15 -2.89 -7.87
C ILE A 398 3.02 -3.69 -7.23
N ASP A 399 2.55 -3.19 -6.08
CA ASP A 399 1.62 -3.88 -5.19
C ASP A 399 0.31 -3.09 -5.02
N CYS A 400 -0.77 -3.61 -5.60
CA CYS A 400 -2.12 -3.14 -5.37
C CYS A 400 -3.01 -4.28 -4.90
N HIS A 401 -3.69 -4.09 -3.78
CA HIS A 401 -4.73 -5.00 -3.29
C HIS A 401 -6.05 -4.79 -4.05
N HIS A 402 -7.01 -5.72 -3.92
CA HIS A 402 -8.33 -5.58 -4.51
C HIS A 402 -8.98 -4.26 -4.11
N ALA A 403 -9.36 -3.44 -5.09
CA ALA A 403 -9.98 -2.13 -4.86
C ALA A 403 -11.50 -2.24 -4.73
N ALA A 404 -12.11 -3.06 -5.60
CA ALA A 404 -13.55 -3.25 -5.68
C ALA A 404 -13.93 -4.72 -5.82
N ARG A 405 -15.22 -5.01 -5.66
CA ARG A 405 -15.84 -6.31 -5.91
C ARG A 405 -17.20 -6.08 -6.54
N TYR A 406 -17.48 -6.76 -7.65
CA TYR A 406 -18.71 -6.64 -8.42
C TYR A 406 -19.39 -7.99 -8.65
N VAL A 407 -20.57 -7.94 -9.25
CA VAL A 407 -21.27 -9.10 -9.81
C VAL A 407 -20.80 -9.30 -11.25
N SER A 408 -20.20 -10.44 -11.56
CA SER A 408 -19.80 -10.79 -12.91
C SER A 408 -21.01 -11.11 -13.80
N ASP A 409 -20.82 -11.13 -15.12
CA ASP A 409 -21.87 -11.52 -16.09
C ASP A 409 -22.41 -12.94 -15.87
N PHE A 410 -21.69 -13.77 -15.09
CA PHE A 410 -22.11 -15.13 -14.72
C PHE A 410 -22.87 -15.18 -13.38
N GLY A 411 -23.19 -14.02 -12.76
CA GLY A 411 -23.88 -13.96 -11.48
C GLY A 411 -23.04 -14.31 -10.25
N HIS A 412 -21.72 -14.32 -10.37
CA HIS A 412 -20.79 -14.61 -9.26
C HIS A 412 -19.98 -13.37 -8.90
N ILE A 413 -19.36 -13.37 -7.69
CA ILE A 413 -18.45 -12.30 -7.31
C ILE A 413 -17.22 -12.27 -8.22
N ILE A 414 -16.75 -11.06 -8.52
CA ILE A 414 -15.48 -10.82 -9.18
C ILE A 414 -14.74 -9.69 -8.45
N ASN A 415 -13.52 -9.98 -7.99
CA ASN A 415 -12.64 -8.97 -7.39
C ASN A 415 -11.91 -8.20 -8.48
N GLU A 416 -11.67 -6.92 -8.23
CA GLU A 416 -11.12 -5.98 -9.19
C GLU A 416 -9.97 -5.17 -8.57
N GLY A 417 -8.99 -4.76 -9.39
CA GLY A 417 -7.96 -3.78 -9.07
C GLY A 417 -6.64 -4.33 -8.58
N ARG A 418 -6.50 -5.64 -8.35
CA ARG A 418 -5.24 -6.21 -7.86
C ARG A 418 -4.12 -6.12 -8.90
N ILE A 419 -2.94 -5.62 -8.45
CA ILE A 419 -1.68 -5.69 -9.19
C ILE A 419 -0.66 -6.37 -8.30
N TRP A 420 0.07 -7.33 -8.86
CA TRP A 420 1.26 -7.89 -8.24
C TRP A 420 2.29 -8.15 -9.33
N LYS A 421 3.23 -7.24 -9.47
CA LYS A 421 4.28 -7.34 -10.46
C LYS A 421 5.63 -7.06 -9.81
N VAL A 422 6.62 -7.86 -10.13
CA VAL A 422 7.99 -7.63 -9.68
C VAL A 422 8.45 -6.29 -10.24
N GLY A 423 8.84 -5.40 -9.33
CA GLY A 423 9.44 -4.12 -9.68
C GLY A 423 10.93 -4.22 -10.00
N LYS A 424 11.52 -3.08 -10.26
CA LYS A 424 12.97 -2.88 -10.45
C LYS A 424 13.45 -1.82 -9.47
N ARG A 425 14.72 -1.50 -9.48
CA ARG A 425 15.22 -0.22 -8.98
C ARG A 425 14.74 0.87 -9.90
N PHE A 426 14.37 2.01 -9.36
CA PHE A 426 13.91 3.16 -10.15
C PHE A 426 14.23 4.48 -9.44
N ASP A 427 14.51 5.49 -10.21
CA ASP A 427 14.81 6.83 -9.73
C ASP A 427 13.55 7.57 -9.29
N ILE A 428 13.59 8.17 -8.10
CA ILE A 428 12.58 9.13 -7.65
C ILE A 428 13.23 10.52 -7.69
N PRO A 429 12.79 11.39 -8.63
CA PRO A 429 13.37 12.72 -8.80
C PRO A 429 12.81 13.72 -7.79
N TYR A 430 13.53 14.79 -7.53
CA TYR A 430 13.09 15.90 -6.69
C TYR A 430 11.77 16.53 -7.16
N ARG A 431 11.58 16.65 -8.48
CA ARG A 431 10.34 17.18 -9.07
C ARG A 431 9.09 16.34 -8.76
N ALA A 432 9.24 15.10 -8.32
CA ALA A 432 8.10 14.27 -7.89
C ALA A 432 7.48 14.74 -6.56
N ILE A 433 8.21 15.54 -5.77
CA ILE A 433 7.71 16.08 -4.49
C ILE A 433 7.43 17.59 -4.53
N THR A 434 7.54 18.23 -5.71
CA THR A 434 7.27 19.66 -5.90
C THR A 434 5.98 19.88 -6.69
N PRO A 435 5.08 20.77 -6.21
CA PRO A 435 3.94 21.24 -7.01
C PRO A 435 4.40 21.95 -8.27
N GLN A 436 3.49 22.17 -9.21
CA GLN A 436 3.72 23.09 -10.30
C GLN A 436 4.00 24.50 -9.75
N ALA A 437 5.03 25.18 -10.29
CA ALA A 437 5.44 26.50 -9.82
C ALA A 437 4.30 27.54 -9.91
N SER A 438 3.41 27.39 -10.89
CA SER A 438 2.22 28.22 -11.07
C SER A 438 1.14 28.01 -10.00
N GLU A 439 1.20 26.92 -9.23
CA GLU A 439 0.21 26.59 -8.21
C GLU A 439 0.70 26.89 -6.80
N CYS A 440 1.92 26.47 -6.46
CA CYS A 440 2.47 26.72 -5.12
C CYS A 440 4.01 26.76 -5.12
N SER A 441 4.57 27.85 -4.61
CA SER A 441 6.02 28.15 -4.68
C SER A 441 6.81 27.71 -3.43
N ASN A 442 6.14 27.40 -2.31
CA ASN A 442 6.79 27.11 -1.02
C ASN A 442 6.21 25.88 -0.29
N LEU A 443 5.68 24.92 -1.05
CA LEU A 443 5.17 23.64 -0.54
C LEU A 443 5.98 22.46 -1.09
N LEU A 444 6.26 21.47 -0.22
CA LEU A 444 6.83 20.17 -0.59
C LEU A 444 5.90 19.05 -0.15
N VAL A 445 5.74 18.00 -0.98
CA VAL A 445 4.75 16.93 -0.78
C VAL A 445 5.40 15.54 -0.92
N PRO A 446 6.12 15.06 0.10
CA PRO A 446 6.87 13.79 0.00
C PRO A 446 6.01 12.54 0.06
N VAL A 447 4.82 12.57 0.68
CA VAL A 447 3.96 11.39 0.86
C VAL A 447 2.99 11.22 -0.30
N CYS A 448 2.19 12.24 -0.59
CA CYS A 448 1.28 12.27 -1.75
C CYS A 448 2.02 12.69 -3.03
N ALA A 449 3.22 12.14 -3.24
CA ALA A 449 4.11 12.47 -4.34
C ALA A 449 3.45 12.30 -5.72
N SER A 450 3.99 13.01 -6.71
CA SER A 450 3.44 13.06 -8.06
C SER A 450 3.71 11.77 -8.83
N ALA A 451 2.68 10.94 -8.96
CA ALA A 451 2.74 9.66 -9.63
C ALA A 451 1.36 9.19 -10.10
N THR A 452 1.31 8.39 -11.17
CA THR A 452 0.11 7.62 -11.52
C THR A 452 -0.19 6.57 -10.44
N HIS A 453 -1.40 6.03 -10.43
CA HIS A 453 -1.76 4.94 -9.52
C HIS A 453 -0.76 3.77 -9.59
N VAL A 454 -0.33 3.38 -10.80
CA VAL A 454 0.60 2.25 -10.99
C VAL A 454 1.97 2.53 -10.37
N ALA A 455 2.54 3.69 -10.67
CA ALA A 455 3.83 4.07 -10.09
C ALA A 455 3.73 4.25 -8.57
N PHE A 456 2.64 4.83 -8.09
CA PHE A 456 2.41 5.03 -6.66
C PHE A 456 2.34 3.70 -5.88
N CYS A 457 1.87 2.61 -6.50
CA CYS A 457 1.83 1.27 -5.89
C CYS A 457 3.21 0.70 -5.50
N THR A 458 4.31 1.28 -5.96
CA THR A 458 5.67 0.92 -5.52
C THR A 458 6.37 2.03 -4.73
N ILE A 459 5.89 3.29 -4.82
CA ILE A 459 6.45 4.44 -4.11
C ILE A 459 5.90 4.53 -2.68
N ARG A 460 4.63 4.20 -2.47
CA ARG A 460 3.82 4.39 -1.25
C ARG A 460 4.25 3.58 -0.03
N LEU A 461 5.52 3.42 0.23
CA LEU A 461 6.02 2.59 1.33
C LEU A 461 6.84 3.42 2.31
N GLU A 462 6.71 3.11 3.61
CA GLU A 462 7.28 3.92 4.67
C GLU A 462 8.79 4.18 4.52
N PRO A 463 9.64 3.19 4.21
CA PRO A 463 11.07 3.47 3.99
C PRO A 463 11.33 4.43 2.82
N THR A 464 10.59 4.32 1.72
CA THR A 464 10.67 5.28 0.60
C THR A 464 10.25 6.66 1.06
N TRP A 465 9.11 6.79 1.73
CA TRP A 465 8.62 8.06 2.26
C TRP A 465 9.56 8.69 3.28
N MET A 466 10.25 7.89 4.11
CA MET A 466 11.27 8.40 5.03
C MET A 466 12.44 9.06 4.30
N HIS A 467 12.91 8.48 3.18
CA HIS A 467 13.96 9.10 2.36
C HIS A 467 13.47 10.36 1.67
N LEU A 468 12.25 10.34 1.10
CA LEU A 468 11.64 11.54 0.53
C LEU A 468 11.46 12.64 1.59
N GLY A 469 11.10 12.28 2.82
CA GLY A 469 11.01 13.20 3.95
C GLY A 469 12.37 13.81 4.31
N GLU A 470 13.43 13.01 4.39
CA GLU A 470 14.77 13.51 4.69
C GLU A 470 15.25 14.49 3.61
N ALA A 471 15.05 14.17 2.34
CA ALA A 471 15.35 15.07 1.23
C ALA A 471 14.50 16.35 1.29
N THR A 472 13.22 16.23 1.63
CA THR A 472 12.30 17.36 1.80
C THR A 472 12.76 18.33 2.89
N GLY A 473 13.19 17.82 4.05
CA GLY A 473 13.66 18.66 5.15
C GLY A 473 14.89 19.48 4.77
N ILE A 474 15.86 18.85 4.09
CA ILE A 474 17.07 19.55 3.59
C ILE A 474 16.67 20.60 2.53
N ALA A 475 15.83 20.24 1.56
CA ALA A 475 15.36 21.11 0.50
C ALA A 475 14.59 22.32 1.05
N ALA A 476 13.73 22.13 2.05
CA ALA A 476 12.98 23.20 2.70
C ALA A 476 13.91 24.24 3.30
N VAL A 477 15.00 23.82 3.99
CA VAL A 477 15.97 24.75 4.57
C VAL A 477 16.80 25.46 3.49
N MET A 478 17.15 24.77 2.41
CA MET A 478 17.82 25.40 1.27
C MET A 478 16.95 26.49 0.64
N ALA A 479 15.63 26.25 0.50
CA ALA A 479 14.67 27.25 0.02
C ALA A 479 14.58 28.43 1.00
N CYS A 480 14.46 28.19 2.31
CA CYS A 480 14.46 29.24 3.33
C CYS A 480 15.71 30.14 3.28
N LYS A 481 16.88 29.53 3.12
CA LYS A 481 18.17 30.26 3.09
C LYS A 481 18.39 31.04 1.81
N SER A 482 17.95 30.52 0.66
CA SER A 482 18.11 31.16 -0.64
C SER A 482 17.02 32.17 -0.96
N GLY A 483 15.86 32.12 -0.30
CA GLY A 483 14.67 32.91 -0.61
C GLY A 483 14.05 32.57 -1.97
N LYS A 484 14.41 31.42 -2.57
CA LYS A 484 13.88 30.94 -3.84
C LYS A 484 12.67 30.04 -3.63
N SER A 485 11.86 29.89 -4.67
CA SER A 485 10.82 28.86 -4.69
C SER A 485 11.43 27.45 -4.57
N VAL A 486 10.66 26.50 -4.06
CA VAL A 486 11.11 25.10 -3.92
C VAL A 486 11.47 24.47 -5.28
N GLN A 487 10.88 24.93 -6.38
CA GLN A 487 11.17 24.47 -7.73
C GLN A 487 12.51 25.00 -8.27
N ALA A 488 13.00 26.15 -7.76
CA ALA A 488 14.22 26.81 -8.22
C ALA A 488 15.47 26.46 -7.40
N LEU A 489 15.44 25.36 -6.65
CA LEU A 489 16.58 24.90 -5.86
C LEU A 489 17.71 24.36 -6.73
N ASP A 490 18.93 24.50 -6.22
CA ASP A 490 20.09 23.78 -6.74
C ASP A 490 20.02 22.30 -6.30
N VAL A 491 19.47 21.45 -7.17
CA VAL A 491 19.30 20.02 -6.89
C VAL A 491 20.65 19.30 -6.77
N LYS A 492 21.70 19.77 -7.45
CA LYS A 492 23.04 19.19 -7.29
C LYS A 492 23.60 19.41 -5.88
N ALA A 493 23.37 20.59 -5.33
CA ALA A 493 23.72 20.86 -3.92
C ALA A 493 22.87 20.01 -2.96
N LEU A 494 21.57 19.80 -3.24
CA LEU A 494 20.73 18.87 -2.46
C LEU A 494 21.27 17.43 -2.53
N GLN A 495 21.59 16.93 -3.72
CA GLN A 495 22.15 15.59 -3.93
C GLN A 495 23.47 15.41 -3.15
N ALA A 496 24.36 16.40 -3.16
CA ALA A 496 25.59 16.35 -2.37
C ALA A 496 25.30 16.22 -0.86
N ARG A 497 24.32 16.95 -0.34
CA ARG A 497 23.90 16.85 1.07
C ARG A 497 23.32 15.48 1.41
N LEU A 498 22.51 14.89 0.51
CA LEU A 498 21.95 13.55 0.69
C LEU A 498 23.05 12.49 0.74
N LEU A 499 24.05 12.57 -0.15
CA LEU A 499 25.20 11.67 -0.14
C LEU A 499 26.02 11.81 1.16
N GLU A 500 26.24 13.04 1.65
CA GLU A 500 26.90 13.29 2.96
C GLU A 500 26.13 12.66 4.14
N ARG A 501 24.80 12.51 4.02
CA ARG A 501 23.96 11.83 5.01
C ARG A 501 23.90 10.32 4.83
N GLY A 502 24.61 9.76 3.85
CA GLY A 502 24.66 8.33 3.55
C GLY A 502 23.43 7.80 2.81
N ILE A 503 22.70 8.66 2.10
CA ILE A 503 21.57 8.24 1.25
C ILE A 503 22.11 7.91 -0.14
N PRO A 504 21.98 6.64 -0.60
CA PRO A 504 22.40 6.25 -1.93
C PRO A 504 21.50 6.88 -3.00
N LEU A 505 22.10 7.49 -4.01
CA LEU A 505 21.39 8.11 -5.15
C LEU A 505 21.66 7.38 -6.48
N GLU A 506 22.50 6.35 -6.46
CA GLU A 506 22.82 5.54 -7.62
C GLU A 506 22.28 4.12 -7.44
N HIS A 507 21.98 3.46 -8.56
CA HIS A 507 21.56 2.07 -8.54
C HIS A 507 22.72 1.18 -8.09
N PRO A 508 22.56 0.39 -7.02
CA PRO A 508 23.60 -0.55 -6.61
C PRO A 508 23.89 -1.57 -7.70
N VAL A 509 25.18 -1.90 -7.86
CA VAL A 509 25.63 -2.90 -8.85
C VAL A 509 25.24 -4.31 -8.40
N GLY A 510 24.71 -5.11 -9.32
CA GLY A 510 24.41 -6.52 -9.11
C GLY A 510 22.91 -6.88 -9.15
N PRO A 511 22.60 -8.18 -9.07
CA PRO A 511 21.22 -8.67 -9.17
C PRO A 511 20.38 -8.28 -7.94
N LEU A 512 19.09 -8.11 -8.16
CA LEU A 512 18.12 -7.91 -7.10
C LEU A 512 18.07 -9.11 -6.13
N ALA A 513 17.70 -8.88 -4.88
CA ALA A 513 17.68 -9.91 -3.85
C ALA A 513 16.82 -11.14 -4.20
N TYR A 514 15.71 -10.93 -4.92
CA TYR A 514 14.84 -12.02 -5.36
C TYR A 514 15.44 -12.82 -6.52
N GLU A 515 16.25 -12.22 -7.37
CA GLU A 515 16.96 -12.90 -8.47
C GLU A 515 18.01 -13.87 -7.92
N LYS A 516 18.68 -13.48 -6.82
CA LYS A 516 19.60 -14.35 -6.08
C LYS A 516 18.91 -15.59 -5.50
N LYS A 517 17.65 -15.45 -5.02
CA LYS A 517 16.86 -16.57 -4.45
C LYS A 517 16.28 -17.51 -5.51
N ARG A 518 15.95 -17.01 -6.69
CA ARG A 518 15.40 -17.85 -7.77
C ARG A 518 16.40 -18.79 -8.43
N GLY A 519 17.69 -18.60 -8.22
CA GLY A 519 18.73 -19.24 -9.06
C GLY A 519 18.63 -18.72 -10.50
N LYS A 520 19.56 -19.13 -11.36
CA LYS A 520 19.36 -18.95 -12.82
C LYS A 520 18.00 -19.54 -13.17
N PRO A 521 17.14 -18.85 -13.96
CA PRO A 521 15.93 -19.47 -14.48
C PRO A 521 16.33 -20.85 -14.99
N LYS A 522 15.70 -21.92 -14.51
CA LYS A 522 15.87 -23.21 -15.13
C LYS A 522 15.47 -22.98 -16.58
N THR A 523 16.44 -22.90 -17.48
CA THR A 523 16.20 -23.00 -18.90
C THR A 523 15.75 -24.41 -19.11
N PHE A 524 14.44 -24.62 -19.06
CA PHE A 524 13.86 -25.87 -19.49
C PHE A 524 14.11 -25.98 -20.98
N SER A 525 14.79 -27.04 -21.39
CA SER A 525 14.81 -27.39 -22.79
C SER A 525 13.36 -27.66 -23.23
N PRO A 526 13.00 -27.55 -24.50
CA PRO A 526 11.69 -28.00 -24.99
C PRO A 526 11.31 -29.38 -24.49
N ASP A 527 12.28 -30.30 -24.42
CA ASP A 527 12.10 -31.67 -23.90
C ASP A 527 11.77 -31.71 -22.40
N ASP A 528 12.34 -30.80 -21.59
CA ASP A 528 12.04 -30.73 -20.15
C ASP A 528 10.61 -30.22 -19.92
N VAL A 529 10.13 -29.26 -20.71
CA VAL A 529 8.74 -28.75 -20.65
C VAL A 529 7.76 -29.85 -21.03
N VAL A 530 8.07 -30.64 -22.05
CA VAL A 530 7.25 -31.79 -22.47
C VAL A 530 7.23 -32.88 -21.40
N LYS A 531 8.39 -33.21 -20.82
CA LYS A 531 8.49 -34.18 -19.73
C LYS A 531 7.71 -33.78 -18.50
N GLU A 532 7.82 -32.52 -18.06
CA GLU A 532 7.10 -31.99 -16.89
C GLU A 532 5.59 -31.94 -17.14
N PHE A 533 5.17 -31.62 -18.37
CA PHE A 533 3.77 -31.68 -18.77
C PHE A 533 3.21 -33.09 -18.60
N PHE A 534 3.83 -34.10 -19.21
CA PHE A 534 3.36 -35.48 -19.16
C PHE A 534 3.42 -36.04 -17.72
N ALA A 535 4.44 -35.71 -16.93
CA ALA A 535 4.48 -36.09 -15.52
C ALA A 535 3.29 -35.54 -14.69
N SER A 536 2.72 -34.43 -15.11
CA SER A 536 1.56 -33.79 -14.45
C SER A 536 0.19 -34.24 -14.97
N ALA A 537 0.11 -34.60 -16.25
CA ALA A 537 -1.14 -34.88 -16.96
C ALA A 537 -1.37 -36.41 -17.16
N ASP A 538 -0.35 -37.15 -17.50
CA ASP A 538 -0.37 -38.60 -17.65
C ASP A 538 -0.37 -39.27 -16.27
N LYS A 539 -1.53 -39.59 -15.76
CA LYS A 539 -1.71 -40.14 -14.39
C LYS A 539 -1.54 -41.67 -14.33
N ASN A 540 -1.80 -42.35 -15.44
CA ASN A 540 -1.67 -43.81 -15.52
C ASN A 540 -0.29 -44.25 -15.98
N GLY A 541 0.58 -43.35 -16.47
CA GLY A 541 1.94 -43.62 -16.87
C GLY A 541 2.09 -44.32 -18.21
N ASP A 542 1.09 -44.25 -19.09
CA ASP A 542 1.07 -44.92 -20.40
C ASP A 542 1.80 -44.11 -21.50
N GLY A 543 2.28 -42.92 -21.17
CA GLY A 543 2.97 -42.02 -22.08
C GLY A 543 2.07 -41.12 -22.92
N MET A 544 0.76 -41.13 -22.64
CA MET A 544 -0.26 -40.30 -23.28
C MET A 544 -1.07 -39.56 -22.22
N ALA A 545 -1.75 -38.48 -22.57
CA ALA A 545 -2.72 -37.81 -21.73
C ALA A 545 -4.11 -37.93 -22.35
N SER A 546 -4.96 -38.73 -21.77
CA SER A 546 -6.36 -38.83 -22.18
C SER A 546 -7.11 -37.50 -21.96
N GLN A 547 -8.20 -37.30 -22.66
CA GLN A 547 -9.03 -36.10 -22.49
C GLN A 547 -9.51 -35.94 -21.03
N SER A 548 -9.78 -37.03 -20.31
CA SER A 548 -10.16 -37.00 -18.90
C SER A 548 -9.02 -36.55 -18.01
N GLU A 549 -7.81 -37.04 -18.22
CA GLU A 549 -6.59 -36.68 -17.49
C GLU A 549 -6.20 -35.24 -17.77
N TRP A 550 -6.27 -34.80 -19.04
CA TRP A 550 -6.10 -33.40 -19.40
C TRP A 550 -7.09 -32.49 -18.67
N ASN A 551 -8.38 -32.82 -18.72
CA ASN A 551 -9.43 -32.04 -18.08
C ASN A 551 -9.28 -31.95 -16.57
N ALA A 552 -8.77 -33.00 -15.94
CA ALA A 552 -8.45 -33.02 -14.51
C ALA A 552 -7.21 -32.18 -14.18
N ALA A 553 -6.16 -32.30 -14.98
CA ALA A 553 -4.89 -31.56 -14.79
C ALA A 553 -4.98 -30.09 -15.19
N ARG A 554 -5.82 -29.75 -16.17
CA ARG A 554 -5.95 -28.42 -16.80
C ARG A 554 -7.43 -28.02 -16.98
N PRO A 555 -8.21 -27.85 -15.91
CA PRO A 555 -9.67 -27.61 -16.01
C PRO A 555 -10.05 -26.33 -16.75
N THR A 556 -9.19 -25.31 -16.76
CA THR A 556 -9.41 -24.06 -17.48
C THR A 556 -9.03 -24.11 -18.96
N TRP A 557 -8.37 -25.20 -19.42
CA TRP A 557 -7.86 -25.35 -20.77
C TRP A 557 -8.44 -26.57 -21.49
N LYS A 558 -9.63 -27.01 -21.07
CA LYS A 558 -10.34 -28.14 -21.68
C LYS A 558 -10.55 -27.97 -23.19
N TRP A 559 -10.88 -26.75 -23.61
CA TRP A 559 -11.09 -26.39 -25.01
C TRP A 559 -9.83 -26.59 -25.86
N LEU A 560 -8.64 -26.48 -25.29
CA LEU A 560 -7.38 -26.59 -26.02
C LEU A 560 -7.07 -28.01 -26.46
N PHE A 561 -7.61 -29.03 -25.76
CA PHE A 561 -7.37 -30.44 -26.05
C PHE A 561 -7.67 -30.76 -27.50
N VAL A 562 -8.85 -30.41 -27.98
CA VAL A 562 -9.30 -30.69 -29.36
C VAL A 562 -8.47 -30.00 -30.45
N HIS A 563 -7.72 -28.97 -30.12
CA HIS A 563 -6.80 -28.31 -31.04
C HIS A 563 -5.42 -28.95 -31.08
N MET A 564 -5.06 -29.71 -30.02
CA MET A 564 -3.79 -30.42 -29.92
C MET A 564 -3.91 -31.86 -30.39
N ASP A 565 -5.01 -32.55 -30.10
CA ASP A 565 -5.36 -33.89 -30.57
C ASP A 565 -5.64 -33.84 -32.09
N LYS A 566 -4.55 -34.02 -32.85
CA LYS A 566 -4.58 -33.85 -34.32
C LYS A 566 -5.18 -35.05 -35.04
N ASP A 567 -4.92 -36.22 -34.53
CA ASP A 567 -5.39 -37.48 -35.09
C ASP A 567 -6.81 -37.87 -34.56
N LYS A 568 -7.33 -37.09 -33.61
CA LYS A 568 -8.67 -37.24 -33.02
C LYS A 568 -8.90 -38.58 -32.34
N ASN A 569 -7.84 -39.12 -31.75
CA ASN A 569 -7.91 -40.39 -31.03
C ASN A 569 -8.31 -40.22 -29.52
N SER A 570 -8.59 -38.97 -29.10
CA SER A 570 -8.92 -38.60 -27.72
C SER A 570 -7.79 -38.81 -26.69
N GLN A 571 -6.58 -38.84 -27.19
CA GLN A 571 -5.34 -38.92 -26.40
C GLN A 571 -4.33 -37.92 -26.96
N LEU A 572 -3.53 -37.32 -26.10
CA LEU A 572 -2.41 -36.44 -26.50
C LEU A 572 -1.13 -37.18 -26.31
N ASP A 573 -0.39 -37.38 -27.38
CA ASP A 573 0.97 -37.89 -27.33
C ASP A 573 2.01 -36.77 -27.24
N ARG A 574 3.27 -37.17 -27.06
CA ARG A 574 4.38 -36.20 -26.95
C ARG A 574 4.61 -35.40 -28.22
N ALA A 575 4.38 -35.98 -29.38
CA ALA A 575 4.59 -35.33 -30.67
C ALA A 575 3.52 -34.24 -30.91
N GLU A 576 2.28 -34.51 -30.59
CA GLU A 576 1.19 -33.56 -30.66
C GLU A 576 1.35 -32.38 -29.72
N TYR A 577 1.77 -32.67 -28.47
CA TYR A 577 2.05 -31.62 -27.50
C TYR A 577 3.28 -30.79 -27.91
N GLN A 578 4.33 -31.40 -28.47
CA GLN A 578 5.50 -30.69 -28.99
C GLN A 578 5.11 -29.81 -30.17
N ALA A 579 4.34 -30.32 -31.11
CA ALA A 579 3.85 -29.56 -32.27
C ALA A 579 3.05 -28.31 -31.82
N PHE A 580 2.28 -28.43 -30.74
CA PHE A 580 1.58 -27.29 -30.18
C PHE A 580 2.54 -26.27 -29.52
N GLN A 581 3.60 -26.71 -28.83
CA GLN A 581 4.61 -25.79 -28.28
C GLN A 581 5.34 -25.02 -29.40
N ASP A 582 5.64 -25.68 -30.50
CA ASP A 582 6.29 -25.05 -31.66
C ASP A 582 5.34 -24.04 -32.33
N TYR A 583 4.07 -24.39 -32.51
CA TYR A 583 3.04 -23.46 -33.00
C TYR A 583 2.93 -22.20 -32.11
N LYS A 584 3.02 -22.35 -30.78
CA LYS A 584 3.02 -21.20 -29.85
C LYS A 584 4.25 -20.29 -30.01
N LYS A 585 5.42 -20.84 -30.32
CA LYS A 585 6.63 -20.06 -30.55
C LYS A 585 6.55 -19.23 -31.83
N GLU A 586 5.95 -19.81 -32.86
CA GLU A 586 5.82 -19.17 -34.18
C GLU A 586 4.70 -18.11 -34.22
N HIS A 587 3.73 -18.18 -33.32
CA HIS A 587 2.54 -17.32 -33.32
C HIS A 587 2.35 -16.65 -31.96
N SER A 588 2.79 -15.43 -31.81
CA SER A 588 2.62 -14.65 -30.56
C SER A 588 1.15 -14.44 -30.15
N ASP A 589 0.24 -14.50 -31.11
CA ASP A 589 -1.23 -14.36 -30.97
C ASP A 589 -1.97 -15.72 -31.04
N TRP A 590 -1.27 -16.82 -30.79
CA TRP A 590 -1.75 -18.19 -30.94
C TRP A 590 -3.12 -18.46 -30.32
N ARG A 591 -3.40 -17.86 -29.15
CA ARG A 591 -4.67 -18.05 -28.44
C ARG A 591 -5.86 -17.48 -29.24
N LYS A 592 -5.72 -16.25 -29.72
CA LYS A 592 -6.76 -15.63 -30.57
C LYS A 592 -7.00 -16.43 -31.85
N LYS A 593 -5.93 -16.97 -32.46
CA LYS A 593 -6.02 -17.78 -33.68
C LYS A 593 -6.71 -19.13 -33.49
N LEU A 594 -6.57 -19.74 -32.29
CA LEU A 594 -7.24 -21.01 -31.99
C LEU A 594 -8.67 -20.80 -31.51
N GLU A 595 -8.94 -19.75 -30.71
CA GLU A 595 -10.32 -19.41 -30.29
C GLU A 595 -11.24 -18.98 -31.46
N ALA A 596 -10.66 -18.54 -32.57
CA ALA A 596 -11.39 -18.16 -33.80
C ALA A 596 -11.68 -19.34 -34.75
N LYS A 597 -11.13 -20.53 -34.50
CA LYS A 597 -11.40 -21.78 -35.26
C LYS A 597 -12.37 -22.68 -34.51
#